data_84179cad733bb0ba71699eb6476db376
#
_entry.id   84179cad733bb0ba71699eb6476db376
#
_cell.length_a   1.000
_cell.length_b   1.000
_cell.length_c   1.000
_cell.angle_alpha   90.00
_cell.angle_beta   90.00
_cell.angle_gamma   90.00
#
_symmetry.space_group_name_H-M   'P 1'
#
loop_
_entity.id
_entity.type
_entity.pdbx_description
1 polymer ?
#
loop_
_entity_poly.entity_id
_entity_poly.type
_entity_poly.pdbx_seq_one_letter_code
_entity_poly.pdbx_strand_id
1 'polypeptide(L)'
;MSAQQESPAVAVARAHVEAWTNHDLDAARSALAPDVRVTAITTQPMPPATDLTGADDYMVGLTQFAQAVVPGSLRILGSTGDERNALLMLTVEADFGAGKATLPGARLYLLDENDKIQTEHVIFYAAGH
;
A
#
# COMPACT_ATOMS: atom_id res chain seq x y z
N MET A 1 -26.09 -10.49 -13.59
CA MET A 1 -25.37 -9.35 -13.41
C MET A 1 -23.91 -9.66 -13.28
N SER A 2 -23.20 -9.00 -14.01
CA SER A 2 -21.79 -9.28 -13.94
C SER A 2 -21.27 -8.92 -12.59
N ALA A 3 -20.28 -9.65 -12.20
CA ALA A 3 -19.52 -9.26 -11.06
C ALA A 3 -19.01 -7.84 -11.25
N GLN A 4 -18.86 -7.15 -10.18
CA GLN A 4 -18.26 -5.84 -10.23
C GLN A 4 -16.88 -5.97 -10.76
N GLN A 5 -16.58 -5.20 -11.77
CA GLN A 5 -15.24 -5.15 -12.30
C GLN A 5 -14.47 -4.10 -11.55
N GLU A 6 -13.24 -4.42 -11.24
CA GLU A 6 -12.36 -3.43 -10.66
C GLU A 6 -12.10 -2.32 -11.66
N SER A 7 -12.01 -1.09 -11.19
CA SER A 7 -11.53 -0.02 -12.03
C SER A 7 -10.07 -0.25 -12.39
N PRO A 8 -9.57 0.37 -13.46
CA PRO A 8 -8.16 0.21 -13.82
C PRO A 8 -7.21 0.60 -12.69
N ALA A 9 -7.50 1.68 -11.98
CA ALA A 9 -6.62 2.09 -10.89
C ALA A 9 -6.65 1.12 -9.72
N VAL A 10 -7.82 0.56 -9.40
CA VAL A 10 -7.92 -0.43 -8.32
C VAL A 10 -7.13 -1.68 -8.67
N ALA A 11 -7.17 -2.11 -9.94
CA ALA A 11 -6.41 -3.29 -10.35
C ALA A 11 -4.90 -3.08 -10.18
N VAL A 12 -4.40 -1.90 -10.57
CA VAL A 12 -2.97 -1.58 -10.40
C VAL A 12 -2.61 -1.53 -8.93
N ALA A 13 -3.41 -0.84 -8.12
CA ALA A 13 -3.15 -0.71 -6.68
C ALA A 13 -3.17 -2.06 -5.99
N ARG A 14 -4.16 -2.90 -6.31
CA ARG A 14 -4.25 -4.23 -5.73
C ARG A 14 -3.02 -5.06 -6.07
N ALA A 15 -2.62 -5.08 -7.34
CA ALA A 15 -1.46 -5.86 -7.76
C ALA A 15 -0.20 -5.41 -7.04
N HIS A 16 -0.04 -4.09 -6.85
CA HIS A 16 1.09 -3.54 -6.14
C HIS A 16 1.11 -4.00 -4.67
N VAL A 17 -0.03 -3.91 -3.99
CA VAL A 17 -0.12 -4.29 -2.58
C VAL A 17 0.06 -5.80 -2.43
N GLU A 18 -0.54 -6.60 -3.31
CA GLU A 18 -0.35 -8.05 -3.27
C GLU A 18 1.11 -8.42 -3.46
N ALA A 19 1.81 -7.70 -4.33
CA ALA A 19 3.21 -7.98 -4.60
C ALA A 19 4.07 -7.77 -3.34
N TRP A 20 4.01 -6.57 -2.74
CA TRP A 20 4.91 -6.31 -1.62
C TRP A 20 4.50 -7.07 -0.36
N THR A 21 3.22 -7.36 -0.15
CA THR A 21 2.80 -8.14 1.01
C THR A 21 3.24 -9.59 0.89
N ASN A 22 3.51 -10.06 -0.31
CA ASN A 22 4.06 -11.40 -0.55
C ASN A 22 5.56 -11.37 -0.80
N HIS A 23 6.20 -10.24 -0.53
CA HIS A 23 7.65 -10.05 -0.64
C HIS A 23 8.17 -10.11 -2.08
N ASP A 24 7.31 -9.87 -3.06
CA ASP A 24 7.72 -9.71 -4.46
C ASP A 24 8.00 -8.23 -4.71
N LEU A 25 9.17 -7.80 -4.30
CA LEU A 25 9.50 -6.38 -4.31
C LEU A 25 9.79 -5.85 -5.71
N ASP A 26 10.25 -6.69 -6.62
CA ASP A 26 10.46 -6.29 -8.01
C ASP A 26 9.13 -5.97 -8.68
N ALA A 27 8.12 -6.82 -8.48
CA ALA A 27 6.79 -6.56 -9.02
C ALA A 27 6.17 -5.32 -8.38
N ALA A 28 6.36 -5.14 -7.07
CA ALA A 28 5.86 -3.95 -6.39
C ALA A 28 6.47 -2.68 -6.97
N ARG A 29 7.79 -2.68 -7.21
CA ARG A 29 8.46 -1.53 -7.78
C ARG A 29 7.99 -1.22 -9.19
N SER A 30 7.70 -2.25 -9.97
CA SER A 30 7.34 -2.06 -11.38
C SER A 30 6.03 -1.29 -11.55
N ALA A 31 5.21 -1.22 -10.52
CA ALA A 31 3.96 -0.45 -10.56
C ALA A 31 4.15 1.03 -10.29
N LEU A 32 5.36 1.46 -9.91
CA LEU A 32 5.60 2.83 -9.46
C LEU A 32 6.12 3.70 -10.60
N ALA A 33 5.67 4.96 -10.63
CA ALA A 33 6.32 5.97 -11.44
C ALA A 33 7.70 6.28 -10.86
N PRO A 34 8.68 6.65 -11.69
CA PRO A 34 10.03 6.94 -11.16
C PRO A 34 10.05 8.06 -10.12
N ASP A 35 9.15 9.02 -10.24
CA ASP A 35 9.06 10.16 -9.34
C ASP A 35 7.87 10.05 -8.39
N VAL A 36 7.45 8.84 -8.05
CA VAL A 36 6.33 8.60 -7.15
C VAL A 36 6.52 9.36 -5.85
N ARG A 37 5.42 9.91 -5.35
CA ARG A 37 5.40 10.62 -4.09
C ARG A 37 4.52 9.85 -3.10
N VAL A 38 5.04 9.63 -1.90
CA VAL A 38 4.34 8.90 -0.86
C VAL A 38 4.22 9.77 0.37
N THR A 39 3.02 9.90 0.88
CA THR A 39 2.82 10.49 2.19
C THR A 39 2.19 9.44 3.09
N ALA A 40 2.64 9.37 4.31
CA ALA A 40 2.12 8.44 5.29
C ALA A 40 1.70 9.20 6.54
N ILE A 41 0.50 8.95 6.97
CA ILE A 41 -0.04 9.50 8.21
C ILE A 41 -0.31 8.33 9.12
N THR A 42 0.30 8.33 10.28
CA THR A 42 0.14 7.21 11.21
C THR A 42 -0.39 7.73 12.53
N THR A 43 -1.07 6.85 13.24
CA THR A 43 -1.51 7.16 14.59
C THR A 43 -0.44 6.70 15.58
N GLN A 44 -0.58 7.12 16.82
CA GLN A 44 0.36 6.74 17.86
C GLN A 44 0.57 5.23 17.90
N PRO A 45 1.75 4.77 18.24
CA PRO A 45 2.95 5.52 18.63
C PRO A 45 3.92 5.81 17.47
N MET A 46 3.48 5.61 16.25
CA MET A 46 4.33 5.77 15.07
C MET A 46 4.60 7.24 14.80
N PRO A 47 5.64 7.56 14.03
CA PRO A 47 5.87 8.94 13.61
C PRO A 47 4.62 9.50 12.91
N PRO A 48 4.33 10.79 13.09
CA PRO A 48 3.05 11.32 12.62
C PRO A 48 2.91 11.40 11.11
N ALA A 49 4.01 11.57 10.38
CA ALA A 49 3.92 11.69 8.94
C ALA A 49 5.25 11.38 8.28
N THR A 50 5.16 10.90 7.06
CA THR A 50 6.30 10.67 6.19
C THR A 50 5.99 11.26 4.82
N ASP A 51 6.97 11.87 4.19
CA ASP A 51 6.85 12.40 2.83
C ASP A 51 8.11 11.99 2.08
N LEU A 52 7.95 11.07 1.14
CA LEU A 52 9.05 10.55 0.32
C LEU A 52 8.78 10.83 -1.14
N THR A 53 9.82 11.13 -1.89
CA THR A 53 9.73 11.33 -3.34
C THR A 53 10.75 10.42 -4.02
N GLY A 54 10.30 9.73 -5.06
CA GLY A 54 11.15 8.87 -5.86
C GLY A 54 11.01 7.41 -5.52
N ALA A 55 11.02 6.57 -6.55
CA ALA A 55 10.81 5.14 -6.38
C ALA A 55 11.91 4.49 -5.56
N ASP A 56 13.15 4.97 -5.67
CA ASP A 56 14.25 4.38 -4.91
C ASP A 56 14.06 4.58 -3.41
N ASP A 57 13.75 5.79 -2.98
CA ASP A 57 13.53 6.07 -1.57
C ASP A 57 12.28 5.35 -1.05
N TYR A 58 11.23 5.33 -1.87
CA TYR A 58 10.03 4.61 -1.50
C TYR A 58 10.32 3.13 -1.26
N MET A 59 11.09 2.51 -2.16
CA MET A 59 11.37 1.08 -2.04
C MET A 59 12.23 0.74 -0.84
N VAL A 60 13.09 1.65 -0.40
CA VAL A 60 13.85 1.40 0.84
C VAL A 60 12.89 1.25 2.02
N GLY A 61 11.97 2.18 2.19
CA GLY A 61 11.01 2.12 3.28
C GLY A 61 10.05 0.95 3.14
N LEU A 62 9.56 0.71 1.93
CA LEU A 62 8.64 -0.38 1.68
C LEU A 62 9.28 -1.73 1.96
N THR A 63 10.54 -1.90 1.57
CA THR A 63 11.25 -3.16 1.80
C THR A 63 11.37 -3.45 3.29
N GLN A 64 11.70 -2.42 4.08
CA GLN A 64 11.81 -2.59 5.53
C GLN A 64 10.46 -2.98 6.15
N PHE A 65 9.40 -2.31 5.73
CA PHE A 65 8.07 -2.62 6.24
C PHE A 65 7.64 -4.03 5.82
N ALA A 66 7.87 -4.37 4.56
CA ALA A 66 7.43 -5.65 4.01
C ALA A 66 8.10 -6.83 4.72
N GLN A 67 9.31 -6.65 5.23
CA GLN A 67 9.99 -7.72 5.97
C GLN A 67 9.21 -8.14 7.21
N ALA A 68 8.47 -7.22 7.81
CA ALA A 68 7.68 -7.52 8.98
C ALA A 68 6.32 -8.13 8.63
N VAL A 69 5.88 -8.00 7.39
CA VAL A 69 4.55 -8.46 6.98
C VAL A 69 4.58 -9.96 6.71
N VAL A 70 3.57 -10.65 7.19
CA VAL A 70 3.41 -12.09 6.99
C VAL A 70 2.87 -12.31 5.58
N PRO A 71 3.58 -13.05 4.71
CA PRO A 71 3.07 -13.32 3.37
C PRO A 71 1.72 -14.04 3.43
N GLY A 72 0.81 -13.65 2.55
CA GLY A 72 -0.51 -14.24 2.50
C GLY A 72 -1.50 -13.69 3.51
N SER A 73 -1.09 -12.72 4.33
CA SER A 73 -1.98 -12.17 5.36
C SER A 73 -2.84 -11.02 4.88
N LEU A 74 -2.58 -10.50 3.69
CA LEU A 74 -3.33 -9.36 3.17
C LEU A 74 -4.81 -9.71 3.02
N ARG A 75 -5.67 -8.82 3.52
CA ARG A 75 -7.09 -8.86 3.27
C ARG A 75 -7.53 -7.49 2.80
N ILE A 76 -8.16 -7.43 1.64
CA ILE A 76 -8.71 -6.19 1.14
C ILE A 76 -10.17 -6.18 1.57
N LEU A 77 -10.51 -5.25 2.44
CA LEU A 77 -11.84 -5.16 3.04
C LEU A 77 -12.81 -4.42 2.15
N GLY A 78 -12.30 -3.54 1.31
CA GLY A 78 -13.11 -2.79 0.38
C GLY A 78 -12.22 -1.99 -0.53
N SER A 79 -12.75 -1.63 -1.68
CA SER A 79 -12.03 -0.80 -2.64
C SER A 79 -13.02 -0.02 -3.46
N THR A 80 -12.57 1.13 -3.93
CA THR A 80 -13.33 1.94 -4.87
C THR A 80 -12.34 2.75 -5.69
N GLY A 81 -12.74 3.14 -6.89
CA GLY A 81 -11.88 3.93 -7.72
C GLY A 81 -12.41 4.11 -9.12
N ASP A 82 -11.59 4.73 -9.95
CA ASP A 82 -11.90 4.97 -11.34
C ASP A 82 -10.67 4.67 -12.19
N GLU A 83 -10.49 5.38 -13.29
CA GLU A 83 -9.36 5.11 -14.18
C GLU A 83 -8.02 5.54 -13.58
N ARG A 84 -8.03 6.54 -12.70
CA ARG A 84 -6.80 7.16 -12.19
C ARG A 84 -6.67 7.13 -10.68
N ASN A 85 -7.76 6.88 -9.96
CA ASN A 85 -7.77 6.95 -8.52
C ASN A 85 -8.22 5.62 -7.95
N ALA A 86 -7.59 5.19 -6.87
CA ALA A 86 -7.99 3.98 -6.17
C ALA A 86 -7.87 4.19 -4.67
N LEU A 87 -8.87 3.73 -3.95
CA LEU A 87 -8.83 3.66 -2.49
C LEU A 87 -8.95 2.21 -2.09
N LEU A 88 -8.02 1.74 -1.28
CA LEU A 88 -8.07 0.40 -0.71
C LEU A 88 -8.15 0.51 0.79
N MET A 89 -9.05 -0.27 1.38
CA MET A 89 -9.07 -0.50 2.82
C MET A 89 -8.64 -1.94 3.05
N LEU A 90 -7.65 -2.13 3.89
CA LEU A 90 -7.02 -3.44 4.01
C LEU A 90 -6.52 -3.71 5.42
N THR A 91 -6.19 -4.97 5.66
CA THR A 91 -5.42 -5.37 6.83
C THR A 91 -4.29 -6.27 6.40
N VAL A 92 -3.20 -6.23 7.14
CA VAL A 92 -2.12 -7.21 7.03
C VAL A 92 -1.74 -7.63 8.44
N GLU A 93 -1.09 -8.78 8.55
CA GLU A 93 -0.45 -9.17 9.80
C GLU A 93 1.03 -8.86 9.70
N ALA A 94 1.58 -8.29 10.75
CA ALA A 94 2.98 -7.92 10.78
C ALA A 94 3.56 -8.23 12.15
N ASP A 95 4.85 -8.51 12.17
CA ASP A 95 5.58 -8.81 13.40
C ASP A 95 6.85 -7.95 13.41
N PHE A 96 6.87 -6.95 14.27
CA PHE A 96 8.01 -6.05 14.42
C PHE A 96 8.90 -6.46 15.60
N GLY A 97 8.78 -7.72 16.05
CA GLY A 97 9.61 -8.23 17.13
C GLY A 97 8.87 -8.47 18.43
N ALA A 98 7.62 -8.05 18.53
CA ALA A 98 6.82 -8.21 19.74
C ALA A 98 5.64 -9.16 19.54
N GLY A 99 5.68 -9.98 18.50
CA GLY A 99 4.59 -10.86 18.15
C GLY A 99 3.75 -10.29 17.01
N LYS A 100 2.91 -11.12 16.43
CA LYS A 100 2.08 -10.70 15.31
C LYS A 100 0.98 -9.76 15.76
N ALA A 101 0.73 -8.76 14.95
CA ALA A 101 -0.39 -7.85 15.14
C ALA A 101 -1.09 -7.65 13.81
N THR A 102 -2.40 -7.43 13.86
CA THR A 102 -3.18 -7.08 12.68
C THR A 102 -3.18 -5.57 12.54
N LEU A 103 -2.73 -5.10 11.38
CA LEU A 103 -2.63 -3.67 11.09
C LEU A 103 -3.68 -3.29 10.07
N PRO A 104 -4.69 -2.53 10.47
CA PRO A 104 -5.63 -1.96 9.49
C PRO A 104 -5.02 -0.73 8.85
N GLY A 105 -5.43 -0.44 7.63
CA GLY A 105 -4.97 0.74 6.96
C GLY A 105 -5.84 1.09 5.78
N ALA A 106 -5.69 2.31 5.31
CA ALA A 106 -6.31 2.78 4.08
C ALA A 106 -5.21 3.39 3.23
N ARG A 107 -5.32 3.20 1.92
CA ARG A 107 -4.34 3.71 0.97
C ARG A 107 -5.04 4.30 -0.22
N LEU A 108 -4.67 5.52 -0.55
CA LEU A 108 -5.19 6.21 -1.73
C LEU A 108 -4.08 6.30 -2.75
N TYR A 109 -4.38 5.87 -3.97
CA TYR A 109 -3.41 5.84 -5.07
C TYR A 109 -3.90 6.70 -6.21
N LEU A 110 -2.98 7.47 -6.79
CA LEU A 110 -3.22 8.22 -8.00
C LEU A 110 -2.26 7.72 -9.06
N LEU A 111 -2.79 7.40 -10.24
CA LEU A 111 -1.97 6.92 -11.35
C LEU A 111 -1.63 8.06 -12.30
N ASP A 112 -0.47 7.95 -12.93
CA ASP A 112 -0.11 8.86 -14.00
C ASP A 112 -0.68 8.38 -15.34
N GLU A 113 -0.35 9.07 -16.42
CA GLU A 113 -0.89 8.74 -17.73
C GLU A 113 -0.35 7.42 -18.29
N ASN A 114 0.67 6.85 -17.67
CA ASN A 114 1.24 5.57 -18.04
C ASN A 114 0.74 4.43 -17.14
N ASP A 115 -0.31 4.70 -16.36
CA ASP A 115 -0.88 3.74 -15.41
C ASP A 115 0.10 3.30 -14.33
N LYS A 116 1.05 4.18 -13.99
CA LYS A 116 1.97 3.94 -12.88
C LYS A 116 1.50 4.74 -11.67
N ILE A 117 1.80 4.23 -10.49
CA ILE A 117 1.44 4.92 -9.26
C ILE A 117 2.30 6.17 -9.13
N GLN A 118 1.67 7.32 -9.24
CA GLN A 118 2.31 8.62 -9.13
C GLN A 118 2.30 9.12 -7.69
N THR A 119 1.24 8.83 -6.96
CA THR A 119 1.09 9.29 -5.58
C THR A 119 0.43 8.20 -4.77
N GLU A 120 0.92 8.00 -3.56
CA GLU A 120 0.30 7.12 -2.59
C GLU A 120 0.16 7.86 -1.27
N HIS A 121 -1.06 7.89 -0.74
CA HIS A 121 -1.32 8.38 0.61
C HIS A 121 -1.66 7.19 1.49
N VAL A 122 -0.86 6.98 2.53
CA VAL A 122 -1.00 5.83 3.41
C VAL A 122 -1.51 6.31 4.76
N ILE A 123 -2.57 5.70 5.23
CA ILE A 123 -3.12 5.99 6.55
C ILE A 123 -3.07 4.71 7.37
N PHE A 124 -2.33 4.74 8.46
CA PHE A 124 -2.26 3.63 9.39
C PHE A 124 -2.95 4.00 10.68
N TYR A 125 -3.60 3.02 11.28
CA TYR A 125 -4.18 3.16 12.59
C TYR A 125 -3.40 2.28 13.55
N ALA A 126 -3.12 2.78 14.73
CA ALA A 126 -2.52 1.95 15.75
C ALA A 126 -3.54 0.89 16.14
N ALA A 127 -3.12 -0.36 16.15
CA ALA A 127 -4.00 -1.45 16.49
C ALA A 127 -3.99 -1.68 17.99
N GLY A 128 -5.03 -2.31 18.47
CA GLY A 128 -4.94 -2.95 19.77
C GLY A 128 -5.12 -2.08 20.99
N HIS A 129 -5.84 -1.05 20.87
CA HIS A 129 -6.21 -0.36 22.10
C HIS A 129 -7.61 0.12 22.08
#